data_c99673d82fe6852db16563b0f91af6e6
#
_entry.id   c99673d82fe6852db16563b0f91af6e6
#
_cell.length_a   1.000
_cell.length_b   1.000
_cell.length_c   1.000
_cell.angle_alpha   90.00
_cell.angle_beta   90.00
_cell.angle_gamma   90.00
#
_symmetry.space_group_name_H-M   'P 1'
#
loop_
_entity.id
_entity.type
_entity.pdbx_description
1 polymer ?
#
loop_
_entity_poly.entity_id
_entity_poly.type
_entity_poly.pdbx_seq_one_letter_code
_entity_poly.pdbx_strand_id
1 'polypeptide(L)'
;MSGAHQHPYHLVEPSPWPAVGSAAGFITAIGGVMFMHERAFGPYVLATGLGLVILTMFMWWRDIIREAEYQGHHSSVVQIGMRYGMMLFIASEVMFFVAFFWAFFDRAFFPVGGVWPPEGVATFNPFDLPLINTLILLLSGCTVTWSHHALVEDNRRDFKIGLVLTIVLGALFTALQALEYSHAGFGFTDGIYSSVFYMATGFHGFHVIIGTLFLTVCLFRGLAGHFTKDQHFGFEAAAWYWHFVDVVWLFLFVAVYWWGG
;
A
#
# COMPACT_ATOMS: atom_id res chain seq x y z
N MET A 1 -25.87 -17.73 -39.18
CA MET A 1 -25.72 -17.32 -37.77
C MET A 1 -24.43 -17.96 -37.28
N SER A 2 -23.32 -17.26 -37.32
CA SER A 2 -22.05 -17.75 -36.81
C SER A 2 -22.14 -17.77 -35.29
N GLY A 3 -22.14 -18.96 -34.68
CA GLY A 3 -22.03 -19.10 -33.25
C GLY A 3 -20.73 -18.46 -32.78
N ALA A 4 -20.83 -17.32 -32.15
CA ALA A 4 -19.67 -16.73 -31.49
C ALA A 4 -19.15 -17.76 -30.48
N HIS A 5 -17.94 -18.25 -30.67
CA HIS A 5 -17.24 -19.05 -29.67
C HIS A 5 -17.14 -18.21 -28.40
N GLN A 6 -18.02 -18.49 -27.45
CA GLN A 6 -17.93 -17.89 -26.12
C GLN A 6 -16.71 -18.50 -25.42
N HIS A 7 -15.58 -17.80 -25.50
CA HIS A 7 -14.41 -18.16 -24.71
C HIS A 7 -14.55 -17.55 -23.30
N PRO A 8 -13.96 -18.14 -22.26
CA PRO A 8 -14.09 -17.70 -20.88
C PRO A 8 -13.28 -16.43 -20.55
N TYR A 9 -12.52 -15.91 -21.50
CA TYR A 9 -11.72 -14.70 -21.33
C TYR A 9 -12.58 -13.44 -21.54
N HIS A 10 -12.29 -12.39 -20.77
CA HIS A 10 -12.84 -11.07 -20.99
C HIS A 10 -11.95 -10.33 -22.02
N LEU A 11 -12.49 -10.08 -23.21
CA LEU A 11 -11.88 -9.17 -24.17
C LEU A 11 -12.31 -7.75 -23.80
N VAL A 12 -11.38 -7.00 -23.22
CA VAL A 12 -11.63 -5.64 -22.75
C VAL A 12 -11.94 -4.73 -23.92
N GLU A 13 -13.01 -3.94 -23.82
CA GLU A 13 -13.31 -2.88 -24.79
C GLU A 13 -12.22 -1.79 -24.77
N PRO A 14 -11.98 -1.09 -25.90
CA PRO A 14 -11.02 0.01 -25.94
C PRO A 14 -11.30 1.04 -24.86
N SER A 15 -10.35 1.25 -23.97
CA SER A 15 -10.44 2.18 -22.84
C SER A 15 -9.41 3.31 -22.97
N PRO A 16 -9.76 4.57 -22.66
CA PRO A 16 -8.82 5.69 -22.71
C PRO A 16 -7.84 5.70 -21.52
N TRP A 17 -8.14 4.98 -20.43
CA TRP A 17 -7.43 5.12 -19.16
C TRP A 17 -5.93 4.79 -19.21
N PRO A 18 -5.45 3.78 -19.96
CA PRO A 18 -4.02 3.55 -20.10
C PRO A 18 -3.28 4.75 -20.71
N ALA A 19 -3.84 5.37 -21.74
CA ALA A 19 -3.25 6.54 -22.39
C ALA A 19 -3.29 7.78 -21.48
N VAL A 20 -4.42 8.01 -20.81
CA VAL A 20 -4.57 9.10 -19.83
C VAL A 20 -3.63 8.91 -18.66
N GLY A 21 -3.51 7.67 -18.12
CA GLY A 21 -2.61 7.34 -17.01
C GLY A 21 -1.14 7.54 -17.35
N SER A 22 -0.71 7.16 -18.57
CA SER A 22 0.67 7.38 -19.00
C SER A 22 1.00 8.87 -19.17
N ALA A 23 0.07 9.66 -19.74
CA ALA A 23 0.23 11.11 -19.82
C ALA A 23 0.27 11.77 -18.43
N ALA A 24 -0.62 11.35 -17.52
CA ALA A 24 -0.65 11.82 -16.14
C ALA A 24 0.65 11.50 -15.38
N GLY A 25 1.18 10.28 -15.52
CA GLY A 25 2.46 9.88 -14.94
C GLY A 25 3.63 10.69 -15.49
N PHE A 26 3.65 10.95 -16.79
CA PHE A 26 4.66 11.80 -17.44
C PHE A 26 4.63 13.24 -16.91
N ILE A 27 3.45 13.86 -16.83
CA ILE A 27 3.28 15.20 -16.25
C ILE A 27 3.74 15.24 -14.79
N THR A 28 3.41 14.20 -14.00
CA THR A 28 3.84 14.08 -12.60
C THR A 28 5.37 14.02 -12.49
N ALA A 29 6.01 13.22 -13.34
CA ALA A 29 7.47 13.08 -13.33
C ALA A 29 8.17 14.41 -13.69
N ILE A 30 7.72 15.08 -14.77
CA ILE A 30 8.24 16.40 -15.13
C ILE A 30 7.98 17.41 -14.02
N GLY A 31 6.78 17.43 -13.46
CA GLY A 31 6.42 18.32 -12.35
C GLY A 31 7.29 18.10 -11.14
N GLY A 32 7.59 16.83 -10.80
CA GLY A 32 8.50 16.46 -9.72
C GLY A 32 9.93 17.00 -9.96
N VAL A 33 10.49 16.80 -11.16
CA VAL A 33 11.80 17.35 -11.53
C VAL A 33 11.80 18.87 -11.43
N MET A 34 10.78 19.53 -11.97
CA MET A 34 10.66 21.01 -11.90
C MET A 34 10.54 21.48 -10.44
N PHE A 35 9.80 20.78 -9.60
CA PHE A 35 9.65 21.11 -8.19
C PHE A 35 10.98 21.00 -7.45
N MET A 36 11.71 19.90 -7.63
CA MET A 36 13.03 19.68 -6.99
C MET A 36 14.09 20.70 -7.45
N HIS A 37 13.95 21.27 -8.65
CA HIS A 37 14.85 22.32 -9.17
C HIS A 37 14.27 23.73 -8.95
N GLU A 38 13.32 23.91 -8.06
CA GLU A 38 12.74 25.20 -7.65
C GLU A 38 12.21 26.05 -8.83
N ARG A 39 11.73 25.38 -9.90
CA ARG A 39 11.14 26.09 -11.03
C ARG A 39 9.77 26.66 -10.65
N ALA A 40 9.49 27.92 -11.04
CA ALA A 40 8.31 28.68 -10.64
C ALA A 40 6.96 27.94 -10.87
N PHE A 41 6.84 27.16 -11.95
CA PHE A 41 5.64 26.38 -12.26
C PHE A 41 5.70 24.93 -11.76
N GLY A 42 6.81 24.49 -11.14
CA GLY A 42 7.01 23.12 -10.66
C GLY A 42 5.89 22.60 -9.78
N PRO A 43 5.48 23.31 -8.69
CA PRO A 43 4.39 22.89 -7.83
C PRO A 43 3.06 22.70 -8.55
N TYR A 44 2.74 23.58 -9.50
CA TYR A 44 1.48 23.52 -10.25
C TYR A 44 1.45 22.34 -11.23
N VAL A 45 2.56 22.10 -11.96
CA VAL A 45 2.68 20.96 -12.87
C VAL A 45 2.61 19.64 -12.10
N LEU A 46 3.31 19.54 -10.96
CA LEU A 46 3.27 18.37 -10.08
C LEU A 46 1.85 18.10 -9.55
N ALA A 47 1.20 19.13 -9.01
CA ALA A 47 -0.16 19.01 -8.50
C ALA A 47 -1.17 18.61 -9.60
N THR A 48 -1.03 19.17 -10.80
CA THR A 48 -1.87 18.80 -11.96
C THR A 48 -1.65 17.33 -12.34
N GLY A 49 -0.38 16.87 -12.43
CA GLY A 49 -0.04 15.49 -12.74
C GLY A 49 -0.62 14.51 -11.70
N LEU A 50 -0.40 14.78 -10.41
CA LEU A 50 -0.96 13.97 -9.32
C LEU A 50 -2.50 13.94 -9.35
N GLY A 51 -3.15 15.07 -9.60
CA GLY A 51 -4.59 15.14 -9.73
C GLY A 51 -5.12 14.28 -10.88
N LEU A 52 -4.43 14.29 -12.03
CA LEU A 52 -4.78 13.45 -13.18
C LEU A 52 -4.53 11.96 -12.90
N VAL A 53 -3.48 11.59 -12.17
CA VAL A 53 -3.24 10.20 -11.72
C VAL A 53 -4.39 9.73 -10.84
N ILE A 54 -4.75 10.51 -9.82
CA ILE A 54 -5.86 10.17 -8.90
C ILE A 54 -7.19 10.04 -9.68
N LEU A 55 -7.47 10.96 -10.58
CA LEU A 55 -8.66 10.90 -11.44
C LEU A 55 -8.68 9.64 -12.29
N THR A 56 -7.55 9.31 -12.92
CA THR A 56 -7.40 8.09 -13.74
C THR A 56 -7.66 6.84 -12.92
N MET A 57 -7.05 6.74 -11.73
CA MET A 57 -7.25 5.62 -10.82
C MET A 57 -8.72 5.46 -10.45
N PHE A 58 -9.37 6.56 -10.04
CA PHE A 58 -10.78 6.53 -9.65
C PHE A 58 -11.70 6.09 -10.81
N MET A 59 -11.50 6.64 -11.98
CA MET A 59 -12.34 6.35 -13.14
C MET A 59 -12.12 4.95 -13.68
N TRP A 60 -10.87 4.50 -13.74
CA TRP A 60 -10.53 3.16 -14.21
C TRP A 60 -11.03 2.08 -13.24
N TRP A 61 -10.82 2.26 -11.95
CA TRP A 61 -11.34 1.31 -10.95
C TRP A 61 -12.86 1.28 -10.90
N ARG A 62 -13.51 2.41 -11.08
CA ARG A 62 -14.97 2.45 -11.23
C ARG A 62 -15.43 1.58 -12.40
N ASP A 63 -14.76 1.65 -13.54
CA ASP A 63 -15.12 0.86 -14.71
C ASP A 63 -14.88 -0.64 -14.46
N ILE A 64 -13.77 -1.03 -13.84
CA ILE A 64 -13.50 -2.41 -13.42
C ILE A 64 -14.59 -2.94 -12.46
N ILE A 65 -15.03 -2.12 -11.51
CA ILE A 65 -16.11 -2.52 -10.60
C ILE A 65 -17.43 -2.71 -11.37
N ARG A 66 -17.72 -1.85 -12.35
CA ARG A 66 -18.92 -2.00 -13.20
C ARG A 66 -18.88 -3.27 -14.03
N GLU A 67 -17.74 -3.61 -14.60
CA GLU A 67 -17.53 -4.86 -15.34
C GLU A 67 -17.73 -6.09 -14.44
N ALA A 68 -17.28 -6.04 -13.18
CA ALA A 68 -17.47 -7.10 -12.21
C ALA A 68 -18.91 -7.28 -11.77
N GLU A 69 -19.53 -6.19 -11.28
CA GLU A 69 -20.79 -6.26 -10.52
C GLU A 69 -22.02 -6.19 -11.42
N TYR A 70 -21.96 -5.44 -12.53
CA TYR A 70 -23.13 -5.17 -13.37
C TYR A 70 -23.09 -5.88 -14.73
N GLN A 71 -21.89 -6.20 -15.23
CA GLN A 71 -21.74 -6.84 -16.56
C GLN A 71 -21.41 -8.32 -16.45
N GLY A 72 -20.99 -8.81 -15.28
CA GLY A 72 -20.68 -10.23 -15.05
C GLY A 72 -19.47 -10.73 -15.84
N HIS A 73 -18.55 -9.86 -16.24
CA HIS A 73 -17.39 -10.22 -17.06
C HIS A 73 -16.28 -10.92 -16.26
N HIS A 74 -16.35 -10.93 -14.94
CA HIS A 74 -15.35 -11.56 -14.08
C HIS A 74 -15.62 -13.06 -13.90
N SER A 75 -15.44 -13.83 -14.99
CA SER A 75 -15.45 -15.29 -14.96
C SER A 75 -14.37 -15.85 -14.03
N SER A 76 -14.45 -17.14 -13.68
CA SER A 76 -13.43 -17.82 -12.86
C SER A 76 -12.02 -17.72 -13.45
N VAL A 77 -11.89 -17.76 -14.77
CA VAL A 77 -10.60 -17.60 -15.47
C VAL A 77 -10.06 -16.20 -15.31
N VAL A 78 -10.92 -15.18 -15.44
CA VAL A 78 -10.54 -13.76 -15.22
C VAL A 78 -10.10 -13.54 -13.77
N GLN A 79 -10.81 -14.10 -12.78
CA GLN A 79 -10.43 -14.01 -11.37
C GLN A 79 -9.06 -14.63 -11.09
N ILE A 80 -8.74 -15.78 -11.72
CA ILE A 80 -7.39 -16.38 -11.63
C ILE A 80 -6.34 -15.42 -12.19
N GLY A 81 -6.59 -14.84 -13.37
CA GLY A 81 -5.70 -13.85 -13.97
C GLY A 81 -5.45 -12.63 -13.06
N MET A 82 -6.51 -12.13 -12.41
CA MET A 82 -6.38 -11.02 -11.46
C MET A 82 -5.60 -11.40 -10.20
N ARG A 83 -5.75 -12.64 -9.69
CA ARG A 83 -4.92 -13.14 -8.58
C ARG A 83 -3.44 -13.18 -8.94
N TYR A 84 -3.10 -13.70 -10.13
CA TYR A 84 -1.71 -13.65 -10.63
C TYR A 84 -1.20 -12.21 -10.76
N GLY A 85 -2.03 -11.30 -11.28
CA GLY A 85 -1.70 -9.88 -11.37
C GLY A 85 -1.40 -9.27 -10.00
N MET A 86 -2.23 -9.57 -8.98
CA MET A 86 -2.00 -9.08 -7.63
C MET A 86 -0.75 -9.68 -6.97
N MET A 87 -0.46 -10.97 -7.19
CA MET A 87 0.79 -11.58 -6.70
C MET A 87 2.03 -10.93 -7.33
N LEU A 88 2.01 -10.67 -8.63
CA LEU A 88 3.10 -10.00 -9.32
C LEU A 88 3.26 -8.54 -8.86
N PHE A 89 2.16 -7.86 -8.60
CA PHE A 89 2.17 -6.51 -8.02
C PHE A 89 2.83 -6.54 -6.63
N ILE A 90 2.41 -7.42 -5.72
CA ILE A 90 3.03 -7.56 -4.39
C ILE A 90 4.52 -7.92 -4.52
N ALA A 91 4.90 -8.80 -5.46
CA ALA A 91 6.30 -9.11 -5.70
C ALA A 91 7.11 -7.87 -6.14
N SER A 92 6.53 -6.97 -6.95
CA SER A 92 7.18 -5.71 -7.33
C SER A 92 7.35 -4.77 -6.13
N GLU A 93 6.37 -4.72 -5.24
CA GLU A 93 6.44 -3.91 -4.01
C GLU A 93 7.47 -4.47 -3.01
N VAL A 94 7.59 -5.80 -2.91
CA VAL A 94 8.70 -6.42 -2.15
C VAL A 94 10.05 -5.97 -2.70
N MET A 95 10.24 -5.99 -4.02
CA MET A 95 11.49 -5.54 -4.65
C MET A 95 11.74 -4.04 -4.44
N PHE A 96 10.69 -3.23 -4.39
CA PHE A 96 10.79 -1.82 -4.03
C PHE A 96 11.36 -1.65 -2.61
N PHE A 97 10.86 -2.40 -1.62
CA PHE A 97 11.40 -2.36 -0.26
C PHE A 97 12.81 -2.95 -0.16
N VAL A 98 13.15 -3.96 -0.94
CA VAL A 98 14.52 -4.50 -1.00
C VAL A 98 15.53 -3.41 -1.31
N ALA A 99 15.20 -2.43 -2.16
CA ALA A 99 16.10 -1.32 -2.45
C ALA A 99 16.39 -0.45 -1.22
N PHE A 100 15.38 -0.15 -0.39
CA PHE A 100 15.58 0.62 0.86
C PHE A 100 16.31 -0.18 1.92
N PHE A 101 16.01 -1.47 2.07
CA PHE A 101 16.75 -2.34 2.97
C PHE A 101 18.20 -2.49 2.54
N TRP A 102 18.46 -2.60 1.23
CA TRP A 102 19.82 -2.60 0.72
C TRP A 102 20.57 -1.31 1.10
N ALA A 103 19.99 -0.16 0.87
CA ALA A 103 20.59 1.11 1.25
C ALA A 103 20.87 1.21 2.75
N PHE A 104 19.94 0.72 3.58
CA PHE A 104 20.10 0.67 5.03
C PHE A 104 21.25 -0.27 5.44
N PHE A 105 21.25 -1.51 4.97
CA PHE A 105 22.27 -2.50 5.34
C PHE A 105 23.64 -2.16 4.77
N ASP A 106 23.73 -1.59 3.57
CA ASP A 106 24.99 -1.14 3.01
C ASP A 106 25.66 -0.10 3.93
N ARG A 107 24.88 0.85 4.44
CA ARG A 107 25.42 1.86 5.38
C ARG A 107 25.65 1.30 6.78
N ALA A 108 24.85 0.37 7.23
CA ALA A 108 25.03 -0.25 8.54
C ALA A 108 26.24 -1.19 8.61
N PHE A 109 26.52 -1.94 7.54
CA PHE A 109 27.68 -2.84 7.48
C PHE A 109 28.97 -2.12 7.11
N PHE A 110 28.87 -1.02 6.35
CA PHE A 110 30.02 -0.22 5.92
C PHE A 110 29.85 1.25 6.34
N PRO A 111 29.83 1.52 7.67
CA PRO A 111 29.55 2.87 8.15
C PRO A 111 30.70 3.83 7.85
N VAL A 112 30.36 5.02 7.38
CA VAL A 112 31.29 6.11 7.23
C VAL A 112 31.72 6.57 8.64
N GLY A 113 32.98 6.38 9.00
CA GLY A 113 33.48 6.64 10.36
C GLY A 113 33.59 5.39 11.25
N GLY A 114 33.18 4.21 10.76
CA GLY A 114 33.41 2.91 11.44
C GLY A 114 32.40 2.59 12.56
N VAL A 115 31.42 3.46 12.83
CA VAL A 115 30.43 3.25 13.88
C VAL A 115 29.02 3.38 13.31
N TRP A 116 28.14 2.45 13.69
CA TRP A 116 26.71 2.48 13.35
C TRP A 116 25.87 2.19 14.60
N PRO A 117 24.78 2.95 14.89
CA PRO A 117 24.44 4.27 14.29
C PRO A 117 25.56 5.29 14.46
N PRO A 118 25.60 6.37 13.64
CA PRO A 118 26.61 7.43 13.79
C PRO A 118 26.53 8.09 15.18
N GLU A 119 27.68 8.50 15.73
CA GLU A 119 27.75 9.16 17.03
C GLU A 119 26.85 10.41 17.08
N GLY A 120 26.08 10.56 18.16
CA GLY A 120 25.18 11.70 18.37
C GLY A 120 23.77 11.53 17.82
N VAL A 121 23.46 10.43 17.15
CA VAL A 121 22.07 10.11 16.74
C VAL A 121 21.34 9.45 17.90
N ALA A 122 20.29 10.12 18.41
CA ALA A 122 19.42 9.56 19.43
C ALA A 122 18.37 8.63 18.77
N THR A 123 18.68 7.35 18.68
CA THR A 123 17.78 6.33 18.12
C THR A 123 16.57 6.07 19.02
N PHE A 124 15.50 5.49 18.44
CA PHE A 124 14.32 5.10 19.20
C PHE A 124 14.57 3.82 20.00
N ASN A 125 14.00 3.75 21.23
CA ASN A 125 13.93 2.50 21.94
C ASN A 125 12.90 1.57 21.25
N PRO A 126 13.31 0.42 20.69
CA PRO A 126 12.40 -0.47 19.96
C PRO A 126 11.25 -1.02 20.81
N PHE A 127 11.46 -1.15 22.13
CA PHE A 127 10.49 -1.72 23.06
C PHE A 127 9.46 -0.73 23.64
N ASP A 128 9.51 0.52 23.22
CA ASP A 128 8.52 1.54 23.56
C ASP A 128 7.42 1.61 22.47
N LEU A 129 7.24 2.78 21.87
CA LEU A 129 6.20 3.01 20.86
C LEU A 129 6.30 2.11 19.62
N PRO A 130 7.51 1.78 19.08
CA PRO A 130 7.61 0.87 17.94
C PRO A 130 7.06 -0.54 18.21
N LEU A 131 7.25 -1.10 19.41
CA LEU A 131 6.66 -2.38 19.79
C LEU A 131 5.13 -2.31 19.85
N ILE A 132 4.59 -1.24 20.43
CA ILE A 132 3.13 -1.02 20.48
C ILE A 132 2.56 -0.94 19.06
N ASN A 133 3.18 -0.21 18.16
CA ASN A 133 2.81 -0.12 16.76
C ASN A 133 2.84 -1.50 16.08
N THR A 134 3.86 -2.29 16.36
CA THR A 134 3.98 -3.67 15.85
C THR A 134 2.80 -4.53 16.30
N LEU A 135 2.45 -4.48 17.58
CA LEU A 135 1.32 -5.27 18.11
C LEU A 135 -0.02 -4.82 17.52
N ILE A 136 -0.23 -3.51 17.30
CA ILE A 136 -1.43 -2.97 16.67
C ILE A 136 -1.55 -3.47 15.24
N LEU A 137 -0.47 -3.42 14.46
CA LEU A 137 -0.48 -3.84 13.07
C LEU A 137 -0.72 -5.35 12.95
N LEU A 138 -0.02 -6.17 13.73
CA LEU A 138 -0.24 -7.63 13.78
C LEU A 138 -1.67 -8.00 14.19
N LEU A 139 -2.24 -7.29 15.18
CA LEU A 139 -3.64 -7.48 15.55
C LEU A 139 -4.57 -7.14 14.38
N SER A 140 -4.25 -6.10 13.61
CA SER A 140 -5.03 -5.74 12.43
C SER A 140 -4.96 -6.82 11.34
N GLY A 141 -3.81 -7.50 11.19
CA GLY A 141 -3.67 -8.68 10.32
C GLY A 141 -4.58 -9.84 10.75
N CYS A 142 -4.73 -10.08 12.06
CA CYS A 142 -5.68 -11.06 12.58
C CYS A 142 -7.13 -10.67 12.29
N THR A 143 -7.49 -9.38 12.45
CA THR A 143 -8.87 -8.92 12.22
C THR A 143 -9.26 -8.93 10.73
N VAL A 144 -8.36 -8.64 9.79
CA VAL A 144 -8.64 -8.76 8.36
C VAL A 144 -8.82 -10.22 7.95
N THR A 145 -8.02 -11.12 8.51
CA THR A 145 -8.15 -12.57 8.27
C THR A 145 -9.49 -13.09 8.79
N TRP A 146 -9.89 -12.69 10.00
CA TRP A 146 -11.22 -13.01 10.53
C TRP A 146 -12.33 -12.47 9.65
N SER A 147 -12.21 -11.22 9.20
CA SER A 147 -13.19 -10.61 8.27
C SER A 147 -13.30 -11.41 6.97
N HIS A 148 -12.17 -11.85 6.40
CA HIS A 148 -12.16 -12.63 5.16
C HIS A 148 -12.82 -14.01 5.35
N HIS A 149 -12.51 -14.70 6.44
CA HIS A 149 -13.12 -15.97 6.75
C HIS A 149 -14.65 -15.84 6.94
N ALA A 150 -15.09 -14.82 7.68
CA ALA A 150 -16.50 -14.52 7.86
C ALA A 150 -17.25 -14.26 6.54
N LEU A 151 -16.60 -13.61 5.57
CA LEU A 151 -17.18 -13.40 4.24
C LEU A 151 -17.36 -14.72 3.47
N VAL A 152 -16.38 -15.62 3.53
CA VAL A 152 -16.45 -16.96 2.92
C VAL A 152 -17.55 -17.82 3.53
N GLU A 153 -17.80 -17.67 4.85
CA GLU A 153 -18.90 -18.34 5.57
C GLU A 153 -20.26 -17.62 5.43
N ASP A 154 -20.32 -16.56 4.60
CA ASP A 154 -21.52 -15.70 4.42
C ASP A 154 -21.99 -15.01 5.71
N ASN A 155 -21.13 -14.88 6.71
CA ASN A 155 -21.39 -14.14 7.93
C ASN A 155 -21.14 -12.63 7.74
N ARG A 156 -22.14 -11.94 7.26
CA ARG A 156 -22.09 -10.51 6.94
C ARG A 156 -21.81 -9.59 8.13
N ARG A 157 -22.20 -10.01 9.32
CA ARG A 157 -22.00 -9.23 10.54
C ARG A 157 -20.51 -9.21 10.91
N ASP A 158 -19.91 -10.37 11.02
CA ASP A 158 -18.52 -10.50 11.46
C ASP A 158 -17.54 -9.99 10.39
N PHE A 159 -17.88 -10.16 9.10
CA PHE A 159 -17.17 -9.51 8.00
C PHE A 159 -17.05 -7.99 8.21
N LYS A 160 -18.17 -7.30 8.48
CA LYS A 160 -18.17 -5.84 8.67
C LYS A 160 -17.41 -5.43 9.93
N ILE A 161 -17.63 -6.15 11.04
CA ILE A 161 -16.95 -5.85 12.30
C ILE A 161 -15.44 -6.01 12.16
N GLY A 162 -14.97 -7.14 11.62
CA GLY A 162 -13.56 -7.41 11.42
C GLY A 162 -12.90 -6.36 10.52
N LEU A 163 -13.58 -5.98 9.43
CA LEU A 163 -13.06 -4.97 8.50
C LEU A 163 -12.99 -3.57 9.12
N VAL A 164 -14.00 -3.16 9.89
CA VAL A 164 -13.97 -1.88 10.63
C VAL A 164 -12.83 -1.87 11.66
N LEU A 165 -12.67 -2.97 12.41
CA LEU A 165 -11.57 -3.07 13.38
C LEU A 165 -10.20 -2.96 12.69
N THR A 166 -10.01 -3.61 11.55
CA THR A 166 -8.77 -3.51 10.77
C THR A 166 -8.48 -2.08 10.35
N ILE A 167 -9.49 -1.36 9.83
CA ILE A 167 -9.35 0.04 9.39
C ILE A 167 -9.00 0.94 10.58
N VAL A 168 -9.66 0.77 11.71
CA VAL A 168 -9.38 1.56 12.93
C VAL A 168 -7.96 1.31 13.43
N LEU A 169 -7.51 0.04 13.46
CA LEU A 169 -6.15 -0.31 13.88
C LEU A 169 -5.10 0.24 12.91
N GLY A 170 -5.35 0.19 11.59
CA GLY A 170 -4.47 0.79 10.59
C GLY A 170 -4.37 2.32 10.70
N ALA A 171 -5.48 2.99 10.96
CA ALA A 171 -5.49 4.43 11.22
C ALA A 171 -4.76 4.77 12.54
N LEU A 172 -4.95 3.97 13.58
CA LEU A 172 -4.25 4.13 14.86
C LEU A 172 -2.74 3.95 14.69
N PHE A 173 -2.29 2.91 13.98
CA PHE A 173 -0.87 2.73 13.63
C PHE A 173 -0.30 3.98 12.95
N THR A 174 -0.99 4.49 11.93
CA THR A 174 -0.55 5.68 11.19
C THR A 174 -0.44 6.92 12.10
N ALA A 175 -1.41 7.11 13.00
CA ALA A 175 -1.40 8.21 13.95
C ALA A 175 -0.23 8.10 14.96
N LEU A 176 0.04 6.90 15.48
CA LEU A 176 1.15 6.66 16.39
C LEU A 176 2.51 6.78 15.69
N GLN A 177 2.61 6.37 14.42
CA GLN A 177 3.83 6.57 13.62
C GLN A 177 4.11 8.06 13.38
N ALA A 178 3.08 8.85 13.12
CA ALA A 178 3.22 10.31 13.01
C ALA A 178 3.64 10.95 14.35
N LEU A 179 3.09 10.45 15.45
CA LEU A 179 3.49 10.87 16.81
C LEU A 179 4.96 10.53 17.07
N GLU A 180 5.41 9.31 16.72
CA GLU A 180 6.81 8.90 16.85
C GLU A 180 7.73 9.85 16.07
N TYR A 181 7.41 10.17 14.84
CA TYR A 181 8.19 11.11 14.03
C TYR A 181 8.24 12.53 14.64
N SER A 182 7.17 12.96 15.31
CA SER A 182 7.16 14.26 15.98
C SER A 182 8.07 14.34 17.21
N HIS A 183 8.42 13.19 17.79
CA HIS A 183 9.33 13.06 18.92
C HIS A 183 10.75 12.62 18.53
N ALA A 184 11.01 12.43 17.24
CA ALA A 184 12.33 12.04 16.74
C ALA A 184 13.36 13.11 17.07
N GLY A 185 14.50 12.70 17.62
CA GLY A 185 15.64 13.58 17.89
C GLY A 185 16.47 13.92 16.65
N PHE A 186 16.05 13.50 15.47
CA PHE A 186 16.75 13.70 14.19
C PHE A 186 15.74 13.96 13.05
N GLY A 187 16.12 14.85 12.13
CA GLY A 187 15.35 15.16 10.92
C GLY A 187 15.83 14.36 9.71
N PHE A 188 15.05 14.36 8.63
CA PHE A 188 15.33 13.60 7.40
C PHE A 188 16.71 13.91 6.78
N THR A 189 17.18 15.15 6.89
CA THR A 189 18.44 15.65 6.30
C THR A 189 19.64 15.60 7.24
N ASP A 190 19.50 15.12 8.47
CA ASP A 190 20.52 15.21 9.50
C ASP A 190 21.64 14.17 9.36
N GLY A 191 21.57 13.33 8.35
CA GLY A 191 22.63 12.38 8.04
C GLY A 191 22.11 11.11 7.35
N ILE A 192 23.05 10.21 7.08
CA ILE A 192 22.74 9.00 6.31
C ILE A 192 21.79 8.05 7.07
N TYR A 193 21.96 7.91 8.40
CA TYR A 193 21.05 7.12 9.25
C TYR A 193 19.62 7.65 9.13
N SER A 194 19.45 8.95 9.36
CA SER A 194 18.15 9.62 9.30
C SER A 194 17.48 9.45 7.93
N SER A 195 18.24 9.66 6.85
CA SER A 195 17.73 9.53 5.49
C SER A 195 17.25 8.11 5.20
N VAL A 196 18.06 7.06 5.47
CA VAL A 196 17.65 5.67 5.19
C VAL A 196 16.54 5.19 6.12
N PHE A 197 16.52 5.66 7.38
CA PHE A 197 15.44 5.41 8.33
C PHE A 197 14.10 5.95 7.83
N TYR A 198 14.04 7.25 7.53
CA TYR A 198 12.80 7.88 7.08
C TYR A 198 12.36 7.41 5.69
N MET A 199 13.29 7.07 4.79
CA MET A 199 12.92 6.49 3.49
C MET A 199 12.24 5.13 3.69
N ALA A 200 12.83 4.22 4.44
CA ALA A 200 12.28 2.89 4.64
C ALA A 200 10.96 2.92 5.43
N THR A 201 10.94 3.58 6.59
CA THR A 201 9.75 3.65 7.45
C THR A 201 8.66 4.56 6.89
N GLY A 202 9.03 5.66 6.22
CA GLY A 202 8.09 6.59 5.59
C GLY A 202 7.36 5.99 4.39
N PHE A 203 8.07 5.28 3.51
CA PHE A 203 7.40 4.55 2.43
C PHE A 203 6.52 3.42 2.95
N HIS A 204 6.93 2.75 4.04
CA HIS A 204 6.05 1.79 4.70
C HIS A 204 4.78 2.49 5.22
N GLY A 205 4.91 3.61 5.92
CA GLY A 205 3.76 4.38 6.39
C GLY A 205 2.83 4.82 5.26
N PHE A 206 3.39 5.20 4.11
CA PHE A 206 2.60 5.48 2.91
C PHE A 206 1.80 4.26 2.44
N HIS A 207 2.40 3.06 2.43
CA HIS A 207 1.71 1.81 2.08
C HIS A 207 0.62 1.45 3.10
N VAL A 208 0.82 1.72 4.40
CA VAL A 208 -0.22 1.55 5.44
C VAL A 208 -1.42 2.46 5.14
N ILE A 209 -1.19 3.72 4.77
CA ILE A 209 -2.27 4.66 4.40
C ILE A 209 -3.04 4.15 3.18
N ILE A 210 -2.33 3.75 2.12
CA ILE A 210 -2.96 3.20 0.90
C ILE A 210 -3.74 1.93 1.21
N GLY A 211 -3.18 1.01 2.01
CA GLY A 211 -3.87 -0.21 2.45
C GLY A 211 -5.13 0.08 3.26
N THR A 212 -5.06 1.04 4.19
CA THR A 212 -6.22 1.48 4.99
C THR A 212 -7.32 2.09 4.09
N LEU A 213 -6.95 2.89 3.10
CA LEU A 213 -7.89 3.42 2.10
C LEU A 213 -8.49 2.31 1.24
N PHE A 214 -7.69 1.33 0.82
CA PHE A 214 -8.16 0.19 0.05
C PHE A 214 -9.19 -0.64 0.85
N LEU A 215 -8.89 -0.96 2.11
CA LEU A 215 -9.84 -1.64 3.01
C LEU A 215 -11.09 -0.81 3.25
N THR A 216 -10.98 0.52 3.34
CA THR A 216 -12.13 1.42 3.48
C THR A 216 -13.04 1.36 2.25
N VAL A 217 -12.48 1.36 1.04
CA VAL A 217 -13.25 1.16 -0.20
C VAL A 217 -13.93 -0.21 -0.19
N CYS A 218 -13.22 -1.27 0.26
CA CYS A 218 -13.81 -2.60 0.41
C CYS A 218 -14.95 -2.62 1.44
N LEU A 219 -14.87 -1.85 2.53
CA LEU A 219 -15.96 -1.71 3.48
C LEU A 219 -17.21 -1.12 2.82
N PHE A 220 -17.09 -0.02 2.08
CA PHE A 220 -18.22 0.58 1.37
C PHE A 220 -18.82 -0.37 0.34
N ARG A 221 -17.98 -1.09 -0.42
CA ARG A 221 -18.44 -2.13 -1.35
C ARG A 221 -19.13 -3.28 -0.64
N GLY A 222 -18.62 -3.71 0.49
CA GLY A 222 -19.23 -4.74 1.33
C GLY A 222 -20.59 -4.32 1.93
N LEU A 223 -20.72 -3.03 2.31
CA LEU A 223 -21.99 -2.45 2.75
C LEU A 223 -23.01 -2.38 1.61
N ALA A 224 -22.57 -2.09 0.39
CA ALA A 224 -23.39 -2.09 -0.83
C ALA A 224 -23.76 -3.51 -1.32
N GLY A 225 -23.22 -4.57 -0.69
CA GLY A 225 -23.54 -5.95 -1.05
C GLY A 225 -22.79 -6.50 -2.26
N HIS A 226 -21.76 -5.82 -2.74
CA HIS A 226 -20.97 -6.23 -3.92
C HIS A 226 -20.21 -7.53 -3.71
N PHE A 227 -19.75 -7.82 -2.49
CA PHE A 227 -18.99 -9.03 -2.23
C PHE A 227 -19.91 -10.21 -1.86
N THR A 228 -19.63 -11.35 -2.50
CA THR A 228 -20.25 -12.64 -2.18
C THR A 228 -19.19 -13.66 -1.79
N LYS A 229 -19.59 -14.81 -1.25
CA LYS A 229 -18.63 -15.90 -0.93
C LYS A 229 -17.84 -16.36 -2.14
N ASP A 230 -18.42 -16.29 -3.35
CA ASP A 230 -17.80 -16.78 -4.59
C ASP A 230 -17.12 -15.65 -5.40
N GLN A 231 -17.52 -14.39 -5.18
CA GLN A 231 -17.00 -13.22 -5.90
C GLN A 231 -16.63 -12.12 -4.93
N HIS A 232 -15.38 -12.11 -4.47
CA HIS A 232 -14.85 -11.12 -3.54
C HIS A 232 -13.37 -10.78 -3.78
N PHE A 233 -12.89 -10.99 -5.01
CA PHE A 233 -11.47 -10.77 -5.35
C PHE A 233 -10.94 -9.41 -4.89
N GLY A 234 -11.73 -8.34 -5.01
CA GLY A 234 -11.29 -7.00 -4.56
C GLY A 234 -10.94 -6.94 -3.09
N PHE A 235 -11.67 -7.67 -2.23
CA PHE A 235 -11.35 -7.76 -0.81
C PHE A 235 -10.20 -8.74 -0.54
N GLU A 236 -10.14 -9.85 -1.25
CA GLU A 236 -9.02 -10.79 -1.21
C GLU A 236 -7.69 -10.09 -1.53
N ALA A 237 -7.67 -9.27 -2.58
CA ALA A 237 -6.51 -8.47 -2.97
C ALA A 237 -6.12 -7.44 -1.89
N ALA A 238 -7.11 -6.78 -1.26
CA ALA A 238 -6.87 -5.85 -0.17
C ALA A 238 -6.28 -6.55 1.07
N ALA A 239 -6.76 -7.75 1.40
CA ALA A 239 -6.23 -8.54 2.50
C ALA A 239 -4.79 -9.00 2.23
N TRP A 240 -4.46 -9.44 1.00
CA TRP A 240 -3.09 -9.79 0.63
C TRP A 240 -2.15 -8.58 0.71
N TYR A 241 -2.61 -7.43 0.24
CA TYR A 241 -1.82 -6.20 0.34
C TYR A 241 -1.58 -5.81 1.80
N TRP A 242 -2.58 -5.95 2.67
CA TRP A 242 -2.46 -5.66 4.09
C TRP A 242 -1.44 -6.57 4.78
N HIS A 243 -1.48 -7.87 4.50
CA HIS A 243 -0.49 -8.82 5.03
C HIS A 243 0.92 -8.56 4.49
N PHE A 244 1.05 -8.13 3.25
CA PHE A 244 2.35 -7.68 2.73
C PHE A 244 2.88 -6.51 3.55
N VAL A 245 2.06 -5.50 3.85
CA VAL A 245 2.42 -4.36 4.70
C VAL A 245 2.84 -4.82 6.10
N ASP A 246 2.09 -5.74 6.72
CA ASP A 246 2.45 -6.35 8.02
C ASP A 246 3.84 -6.99 8.01
N VAL A 247 4.14 -7.79 6.99
CA VAL A 247 5.43 -8.51 6.87
C VAL A 247 6.58 -7.53 6.68
N VAL A 248 6.40 -6.50 5.86
CA VAL A 248 7.42 -5.45 5.68
C VAL A 248 7.68 -4.72 6.99
N TRP A 249 6.62 -4.42 7.77
CA TRP A 249 6.80 -3.79 9.08
C TRP A 249 7.59 -4.65 10.06
N LEU A 250 7.30 -5.94 10.14
CA LEU A 250 8.06 -6.86 11.00
C LEU A 250 9.55 -6.85 10.65
N PHE A 251 9.86 -6.81 9.36
CA PHE A 251 11.24 -6.72 8.92
C PHE A 251 11.87 -5.36 9.26
N LEU A 252 11.14 -4.26 9.10
CA LEU A 252 11.55 -2.92 9.54
C LEU A 252 11.79 -2.86 11.05
N PHE A 253 10.88 -3.39 11.84
CA PHE A 253 11.01 -3.41 13.29
C PHE A 253 12.28 -4.14 13.73
N VAL A 254 12.53 -5.33 13.19
CA VAL A 254 13.72 -6.11 13.56
C VAL A 254 15.00 -5.49 13.02
N ALA A 255 15.02 -5.09 11.74
CA ALA A 255 16.23 -4.65 11.06
C ALA A 255 16.62 -3.21 11.40
N VAL A 256 15.64 -2.30 11.45
CA VAL A 256 15.89 -0.86 11.55
C VAL A 256 15.79 -0.37 12.99
N TYR A 257 14.76 -0.81 13.75
CA TYR A 257 14.55 -0.34 15.12
C TYR A 257 15.35 -1.15 16.14
N TRP A 258 15.34 -2.48 16.04
CA TRP A 258 15.96 -3.32 17.08
C TRP A 258 17.43 -3.58 16.83
N TRP A 259 17.79 -3.98 15.60
CA TRP A 259 19.18 -4.30 15.28
C TRP A 259 19.99 -3.08 14.87
N GLY A 260 19.39 -2.14 14.17
CA GLY A 260 20.06 -0.97 13.56
C GLY A 260 19.94 0.33 14.34
N GLY A 261 19.24 0.29 15.50
CA GLY A 261 19.01 1.43 16.37
C GLY A 261 19.87 1.47 17.63
#